data_76df5520b66443380f34a6c08ead9df6
#
_entry.id   76df5520b66443380f34a6c08ead9df6
#
_cell.length_a   1.000
_cell.length_b   1.000
_cell.length_c   1.000
_cell.angle_alpha   90.00
_cell.angle_beta   90.00
_cell.angle_gamma   90.00
#
_symmetry.space_group_name_H-M   'P 1'
#
loop_
_entity.id
_entity.type
_entity.pdbx_description
1 polymer ?
#
loop_
_entity_poly.entity_id
_entity_poly.type
_entity_poly.pdbx_seq_one_letter_code
_entity_poly.pdbx_strand_id
1 'polypeptide(L)'
;LLGSRGLGDVYKRQIMDSSKKATFIKDWILNYVNSMPKKAESLVIGISGGIDSSVSSTLSAMTGLKTIVLSMPIKQKDTQHDLSIRHQEWLKKNFKNVQGHTIELDSLFKTFGNTLGKFDSEHGMANSRARLRMATLYQVAAANNGIAVGTGNKVEDFGVGFYTKYGDGGVDISPIADCN
;
A
#
# COMPACT_ATOMS: atom_id res chain seq x y z
N LEU A 1 -14.86 47.87 -14.99
CA LEU A 1 -15.64 46.72 -14.52
C LEU A 1 -14.69 45.52 -14.35
N LEU A 2 -14.18 45.35 -13.14
CA LEU A 2 -13.56 44.12 -12.76
C LEU A 2 -14.66 43.05 -12.61
N GLY A 3 -14.84 42.24 -13.65
CA GLY A 3 -15.74 41.10 -13.60
C GLY A 3 -15.37 40.21 -12.47
N SER A 4 -16.27 40.04 -11.51
CA SER A 4 -16.17 39.01 -10.45
C SER A 4 -16.08 37.66 -11.15
N ARG A 5 -14.90 37.07 -11.17
CA ARG A 5 -14.77 35.63 -11.47
C ARG A 5 -15.57 34.92 -10.43
N GLY A 6 -16.73 34.42 -10.80
CA GLY A 6 -17.65 33.74 -9.89
C GLY A 6 -16.94 32.56 -9.24
N LEU A 7 -17.14 32.41 -7.95
CA LEU A 7 -16.72 31.23 -7.14
C LEU A 7 -17.11 29.87 -7.79
N GLY A 8 -18.06 29.87 -8.74
CA GLY A 8 -18.47 28.71 -9.52
C GLY A 8 -17.41 28.14 -10.48
N ASP A 9 -16.44 28.93 -10.94
CA ASP A 9 -15.40 28.43 -11.86
C ASP A 9 -14.22 27.76 -11.15
N VAL A 10 -14.05 28.02 -9.86
CA VAL A 10 -13.00 27.38 -9.05
C VAL A 10 -13.37 25.95 -8.66
N TYR A 11 -14.65 25.59 -8.67
CA TYR A 11 -15.17 24.28 -8.29
C TYR A 11 -15.47 23.34 -9.46
N LYS A 12 -15.25 23.72 -10.68
CA LYS A 12 -15.12 22.76 -11.79
C LYS A 12 -13.74 22.10 -11.76
N ARG A 13 -13.38 21.44 -10.64
CA ARG A 13 -12.47 20.32 -10.70
C ARG A 13 -13.12 19.33 -11.65
N GLN A 14 -12.57 19.20 -12.84
CA GLN A 14 -12.94 18.12 -13.73
C GLN A 14 -12.83 16.85 -12.93
N ILE A 15 -13.96 16.22 -12.62
CA ILE A 15 -13.99 14.90 -12.02
C ILE A 15 -13.33 14.00 -13.05
N MET A 16 -12.05 13.72 -12.85
CA MET A 16 -11.30 12.87 -13.76
C MET A 16 -11.99 11.50 -13.73
N ASP A 17 -12.36 11.00 -14.88
CA ASP A 17 -12.90 9.65 -15.03
C ASP A 17 -11.94 8.62 -14.39
N SER A 18 -12.51 7.60 -13.76
CA SER A 18 -11.75 6.60 -12.99
C SER A 18 -10.66 5.91 -13.82
N SER A 19 -10.91 5.66 -15.11
CA SER A 19 -9.93 5.10 -16.02
C SER A 19 -8.74 6.04 -16.27
N LYS A 20 -9.01 7.32 -16.40
CA LYS A 20 -7.98 8.37 -16.53
C LYS A 20 -7.17 8.53 -15.25
N LYS A 21 -7.82 8.46 -14.08
CA LYS A 21 -7.11 8.45 -12.77
C LYS A 21 -6.17 7.26 -12.66
N ALA A 22 -6.65 6.06 -12.99
CA ALA A 22 -5.84 4.85 -12.95
C ALA A 22 -4.61 4.97 -13.87
N THR A 23 -4.80 5.47 -15.10
CA THR A 23 -3.71 5.71 -16.04
C THR A 23 -2.72 6.73 -15.50
N PHE A 24 -3.22 7.86 -14.97
CA PHE A 24 -2.39 8.92 -14.40
C PHE A 24 -1.52 8.39 -13.24
N ILE A 25 -2.12 7.64 -12.29
CA ILE A 25 -1.38 7.10 -11.13
C ILE A 25 -0.35 6.05 -11.59
N LYS A 26 -0.72 5.16 -12.51
CA LYS A 26 0.20 4.21 -13.12
C LYS A 26 1.41 4.92 -13.75
N ASP A 27 1.18 5.95 -14.54
CA ASP A 27 2.24 6.72 -15.20
C ASP A 27 3.09 7.49 -14.17
N TRP A 28 2.48 8.00 -13.10
CA TRP A 28 3.18 8.63 -11.98
C TRP A 28 4.15 7.66 -11.30
N ILE A 29 3.71 6.42 -11.00
CA ILE A 29 4.58 5.37 -10.43
C ILE A 29 5.78 5.11 -11.36
N LEU A 30 5.54 4.94 -12.66
CA LEU A 30 6.59 4.71 -13.66
C LEU A 30 7.59 5.87 -13.72
N ASN A 31 7.08 7.10 -13.73
CA ASN A 31 7.92 8.31 -13.77
C ASN A 31 8.77 8.43 -12.50
N TYR A 32 8.19 8.13 -11.33
CA TYR A 32 8.93 8.12 -10.07
C TYR A 32 10.11 7.12 -10.14
N VAL A 33 9.83 5.86 -10.47
CA VAL A 33 10.86 4.81 -10.57
C VAL A 33 11.93 5.17 -11.60
N ASN A 34 11.54 5.75 -12.74
CA ASN A 34 12.48 6.15 -13.80
C ASN A 34 13.34 7.36 -13.40
N SER A 35 12.86 8.21 -12.47
CA SER A 35 13.61 9.38 -11.99
C SER A 35 14.60 9.05 -10.85
N MET A 36 14.55 7.85 -10.30
CA MET A 36 15.45 7.44 -9.21
C MET A 36 16.90 7.36 -9.71
N PRO A 37 17.89 7.86 -8.93
CA PRO A 37 19.31 7.74 -9.26
C PRO A 37 19.77 6.28 -9.51
N LYS A 38 19.24 5.36 -8.71
CA LYS A 38 19.31 3.91 -8.94
C LYS A 38 17.88 3.41 -9.12
N LYS A 39 17.54 3.06 -10.33
CA LYS A 39 16.19 2.60 -10.68
C LYS A 39 15.82 1.36 -9.90
N ALA A 40 14.64 1.39 -9.26
CA ALA A 40 14.10 0.20 -8.62
C ALA A 40 13.68 -0.84 -9.68
N GLU A 41 13.93 -2.12 -9.38
CA GLU A 41 13.62 -3.24 -10.27
C GLU A 41 12.25 -3.87 -9.92
N SER A 42 11.73 -3.59 -8.74
CA SER A 42 10.44 -4.13 -8.29
C SER A 42 9.65 -3.17 -7.42
N LEU A 43 8.34 -3.37 -7.42
CA LEU A 43 7.39 -2.74 -6.51
C LEU A 43 6.92 -3.80 -5.51
N VAL A 44 7.04 -3.53 -4.22
CA VAL A 44 6.65 -4.47 -3.15
C VAL A 44 5.52 -3.88 -2.35
N ILE A 45 4.41 -4.62 -2.22
CA ILE A 45 3.19 -4.10 -1.63
C ILE A 45 2.48 -5.15 -0.77
N GLY A 46 1.99 -4.73 0.39
CA GLY A 46 1.15 -5.55 1.26
C GLY A 46 -0.31 -5.56 0.81
N ILE A 47 -0.93 -6.72 0.79
CA ILE A 47 -2.36 -6.87 0.52
C ILE A 47 -3.09 -7.37 1.76
N SER A 48 -4.05 -6.57 2.23
CA SER A 48 -4.83 -6.85 3.46
C SER A 48 -6.17 -7.54 3.20
N GLY A 49 -6.61 -7.56 1.94
CA GLY A 49 -7.99 -7.90 1.55
C GLY A 49 -8.95 -6.69 1.54
N GLY A 50 -8.47 -5.48 1.90
CA GLY A 50 -9.21 -4.23 1.77
C GLY A 50 -9.11 -3.62 0.36
N ILE A 51 -10.01 -2.68 0.08
CA ILE A 51 -10.11 -2.04 -1.26
C ILE A 51 -8.83 -1.25 -1.62
N ASP A 52 -8.26 -0.51 -0.68
CA ASP A 52 -7.09 0.35 -0.92
C ASP A 52 -5.87 -0.47 -1.32
N SER A 53 -5.60 -1.57 -0.60
CA SER A 53 -4.53 -2.49 -0.96
C SER A 53 -4.77 -3.17 -2.31
N SER A 54 -6.02 -3.43 -2.66
CA SER A 54 -6.40 -4.02 -3.94
C SER A 54 -6.21 -3.03 -5.09
N VAL A 55 -6.60 -1.76 -4.90
CA VAL A 55 -6.39 -0.69 -5.88
C VAL A 55 -4.91 -0.42 -6.09
N SER A 56 -4.15 -0.19 -5.00
CA SER A 56 -2.71 0.13 -5.08
C SER A 56 -1.90 -0.99 -5.73
N SER A 57 -2.19 -2.26 -5.40
CA SER A 57 -1.50 -3.40 -5.99
C SER A 57 -1.86 -3.60 -7.47
N THR A 58 -3.11 -3.33 -7.85
CA THR A 58 -3.54 -3.37 -9.26
C THR A 58 -2.85 -2.28 -10.07
N LEU A 59 -2.81 -1.05 -9.57
CA LEU A 59 -2.10 0.07 -10.20
C LEU A 59 -0.59 -0.22 -10.36
N SER A 60 0.02 -0.81 -9.33
CA SER A 60 1.41 -1.28 -9.39
C SER A 60 1.61 -2.34 -10.48
N ALA A 61 0.73 -3.33 -10.56
CA ALA A 61 0.78 -4.37 -11.59
C ALA A 61 0.61 -3.81 -13.01
N MET A 62 -0.26 -2.81 -13.20
CA MET A 62 -0.49 -2.13 -14.48
C MET A 62 0.75 -1.40 -15.02
N THR A 63 1.74 -1.09 -14.18
CA THR A 63 2.99 -0.46 -14.62
C THR A 63 3.84 -1.36 -15.52
N GLY A 64 3.63 -2.68 -15.46
CA GLY A 64 4.50 -3.67 -16.12
C GLY A 64 5.82 -3.96 -15.39
N LEU A 65 6.16 -3.19 -14.33
CA LEU A 65 7.31 -3.47 -13.48
C LEU A 65 7.06 -4.75 -12.66
N LYS A 66 8.11 -5.47 -12.31
CA LYS A 66 8.01 -6.61 -11.38
C LYS A 66 7.28 -6.15 -10.12
N THR A 67 6.14 -6.75 -9.83
CA THR A 67 5.30 -6.40 -8.68
C THR A 67 5.19 -7.61 -7.76
N ILE A 68 5.64 -7.45 -6.52
CA ILE A 68 5.62 -8.48 -5.49
C ILE A 68 4.52 -8.12 -4.49
N VAL A 69 3.50 -8.96 -4.40
CA VAL A 69 2.37 -8.76 -3.48
C VAL A 69 2.47 -9.73 -2.31
N LEU A 70 2.37 -9.19 -1.09
CA LEU A 70 2.56 -9.94 0.14
C LEU A 70 1.26 -9.97 0.97
N SER A 71 0.72 -11.16 1.22
CA SER A 71 -0.23 -11.38 2.30
C SER A 71 0.55 -11.69 3.59
N MET A 72 0.31 -10.93 4.65
CA MET A 72 1.07 -11.01 5.90
C MET A 72 0.11 -11.12 7.10
N PRO A 73 -0.55 -12.26 7.29
CA PRO A 73 -1.51 -12.42 8.37
C PRO A 73 -0.84 -12.34 9.74
N ILE A 74 -1.45 -11.58 10.67
CA ILE A 74 -1.16 -11.53 12.10
C ILE A 74 -2.50 -11.45 12.82
N LYS A 75 -2.95 -12.53 13.43
CA LYS A 75 -4.26 -12.62 14.12
C LYS A 75 -5.39 -12.07 13.25
N GLN A 76 -5.32 -12.31 11.96
CA GLN A 76 -6.28 -11.79 10.99
C GLN A 76 -7.53 -12.67 10.99
N LYS A 77 -8.71 -12.05 10.74
CA LYS A 77 -9.95 -12.82 10.54
C LYS A 77 -9.84 -13.63 9.24
N ASP A 78 -10.34 -14.86 9.24
CA ASP A 78 -10.27 -15.76 8.08
C ASP A 78 -10.85 -15.11 6.81
N THR A 79 -11.96 -14.39 6.91
CA THR A 79 -12.59 -13.69 5.79
C THR A 79 -11.69 -12.64 5.11
N GLN A 80 -10.89 -11.90 5.87
CA GLN A 80 -9.94 -10.92 5.32
C GLN A 80 -8.74 -11.61 4.69
N HIS A 81 -8.28 -12.68 5.32
CA HIS A 81 -7.20 -13.50 4.76
C HIS A 81 -7.62 -14.09 3.42
N ASP A 82 -8.80 -14.70 3.34
CA ASP A 82 -9.36 -15.25 2.10
C ASP A 82 -9.45 -14.20 0.99
N LEU A 83 -9.91 -12.98 1.30
CA LEU A 83 -9.96 -11.89 0.33
C LEU A 83 -8.57 -11.50 -0.19
N SER A 84 -7.55 -11.47 0.69
CA SER A 84 -6.18 -11.18 0.27
C SER A 84 -5.62 -12.25 -0.67
N ILE A 85 -5.86 -13.53 -0.39
CA ILE A 85 -5.43 -14.65 -1.23
C ILE A 85 -6.14 -14.62 -2.59
N ARG A 86 -7.46 -14.44 -2.60
CA ARG A 86 -8.25 -14.36 -3.84
C ARG A 86 -7.80 -13.19 -4.73
N HIS A 87 -7.49 -12.05 -4.14
CA HIS A 87 -6.96 -10.89 -4.88
C HIS A 87 -5.55 -11.18 -5.42
N GLN A 88 -4.70 -11.84 -4.65
CA GLN A 88 -3.37 -12.27 -5.08
C GLN A 88 -3.44 -13.19 -6.31
N GLU A 89 -4.34 -14.17 -6.28
CA GLU A 89 -4.55 -15.08 -7.40
C GLU A 89 -5.11 -14.36 -8.64
N TRP A 90 -6.04 -13.44 -8.43
CA TRP A 90 -6.57 -12.60 -9.51
C TRP A 90 -5.48 -11.76 -10.17
N LEU A 91 -4.60 -11.13 -9.39
CA LEU A 91 -3.48 -10.37 -9.91
C LEU A 91 -2.53 -11.26 -10.74
N LYS A 92 -2.14 -12.41 -10.22
CA LYS A 92 -1.27 -13.38 -10.93
C LYS A 92 -1.87 -13.88 -12.23
N LYS A 93 -3.19 -14.05 -12.27
CA LYS A 93 -3.92 -14.48 -13.47
C LYS A 93 -3.95 -13.40 -14.55
N ASN A 94 -4.09 -12.13 -14.16
CA ASN A 94 -4.28 -11.02 -15.08
C ASN A 94 -2.98 -10.29 -15.47
N PHE A 95 -1.92 -10.41 -14.67
CA PHE A 95 -0.66 -9.69 -14.85
C PHE A 95 0.54 -10.63 -14.76
N LYS A 96 1.28 -10.77 -15.86
CA LYS A 96 2.45 -11.67 -15.94
C LYS A 96 3.65 -11.20 -15.11
N ASN A 97 3.69 -9.93 -14.74
CA ASN A 97 4.73 -9.29 -13.95
C ASN A 97 4.49 -9.38 -12.43
N VAL A 98 3.43 -10.06 -11.99
CA VAL A 98 3.07 -10.18 -10.56
C VAL A 98 3.58 -11.49 -9.98
N GLN A 99 4.21 -11.39 -8.81
CA GLN A 99 4.56 -12.51 -7.93
C GLN A 99 3.82 -12.34 -6.61
N GLY A 100 3.16 -13.39 -6.14
CA GLY A 100 2.40 -13.37 -4.90
C GLY A 100 2.99 -14.33 -3.86
N HIS A 101 3.11 -13.87 -2.62
CA HIS A 101 3.60 -14.66 -1.50
C HIS A 101 2.74 -14.44 -0.25
N THR A 102 2.61 -15.48 0.55
CA THR A 102 2.04 -15.40 1.90
C THR A 102 3.17 -15.61 2.90
N ILE A 103 3.33 -14.67 3.84
CA ILE A 103 4.33 -14.71 4.89
C ILE A 103 3.61 -14.71 6.24
N GLU A 104 3.57 -15.87 6.88
CA GLU A 104 2.94 -16.06 8.19
C GLU A 104 3.76 -15.37 9.29
N LEU A 105 3.20 -14.33 9.89
CA LEU A 105 3.87 -13.55 10.93
C LEU A 105 3.35 -13.79 12.34
N ASP A 106 2.36 -14.68 12.53
CA ASP A 106 1.73 -14.94 13.83
C ASP A 106 2.73 -15.42 14.89
N SER A 107 3.55 -16.41 14.57
CA SER A 107 4.55 -16.94 15.49
C SER A 107 5.59 -15.90 15.90
N LEU A 108 6.05 -15.11 14.93
CA LEU A 108 7.00 -14.02 15.17
C LEU A 108 6.39 -12.94 16.05
N PHE A 109 5.14 -12.52 15.76
CA PHE A 109 4.43 -11.52 16.56
C PHE A 109 4.15 -12.02 17.98
N LYS A 110 3.80 -13.29 18.15
CA LYS A 110 3.61 -13.91 19.48
C LYS A 110 4.91 -13.89 20.28
N THR A 111 6.03 -14.25 19.66
CA THR A 111 7.36 -14.20 20.30
C THR A 111 7.73 -12.79 20.70
N PHE A 112 7.50 -11.82 19.82
CA PHE A 112 7.71 -10.39 20.11
C PHE A 112 6.90 -9.93 21.35
N GLY A 113 5.60 -10.25 21.41
CA GLY A 113 4.75 -9.92 22.56
C GLY A 113 5.24 -10.57 23.86
N ASN A 114 5.57 -11.86 23.81
CA ASN A 114 6.09 -12.57 24.99
C ASN A 114 7.39 -11.95 25.53
N THR A 115 8.28 -11.51 24.63
CA THR A 115 9.55 -10.88 24.99
C THR A 115 9.33 -9.53 25.69
N LEU A 116 8.28 -8.79 25.30
CA LEU A 116 7.98 -7.46 25.82
C LEU A 116 6.99 -7.46 26.98
N GLY A 117 6.57 -8.57 27.51
CA GLY A 117 5.46 -8.77 28.45
C GLY A 117 5.13 -7.64 29.44
N LYS A 118 6.15 -6.99 30.02
CA LYS A 118 5.97 -5.83 30.95
C LYS A 118 5.47 -4.55 30.27
N PHE A 119 5.61 -4.47 28.94
CA PHE A 119 5.29 -3.30 28.12
C PHE A 119 4.10 -3.58 27.20
N ASP A 120 3.31 -4.59 27.52
CA ASP A 120 2.13 -4.95 26.73
C ASP A 120 1.06 -3.87 26.90
N SER A 121 0.58 -3.37 25.74
CA SER A 121 -0.59 -2.51 25.66
C SER A 121 -1.30 -2.78 24.33
N GLU A 122 -2.62 -2.81 24.33
CA GLU A 122 -3.41 -3.10 23.14
C GLU A 122 -3.06 -2.18 21.96
N HIS A 123 -3.01 -0.86 22.22
CA HIS A 123 -2.63 0.15 21.22
C HIS A 123 -1.17 -0.02 20.75
N GLY A 124 -0.22 -0.25 21.66
CA GLY A 124 1.18 -0.48 21.33
C GLY A 124 1.37 -1.73 20.47
N MET A 125 0.67 -2.81 20.79
CA MET A 125 0.72 -4.05 20.03
C MET A 125 0.04 -3.94 18.66
N ALA A 126 -1.04 -3.14 18.53
CA ALA A 126 -1.64 -2.84 17.24
C ALA A 126 -0.64 -2.12 16.30
N ASN A 127 0.04 -1.10 16.80
CA ASN A 127 1.09 -0.39 16.06
C ASN A 127 2.30 -1.31 15.74
N SER A 128 2.66 -2.20 16.65
CA SER A 128 3.74 -3.16 16.43
C SER A 128 3.44 -4.16 15.32
N ARG A 129 2.17 -4.55 15.14
CA ARG A 129 1.75 -5.36 13.98
C ARG A 129 2.00 -4.64 12.66
N ALA A 130 1.64 -3.36 12.57
CA ALA A 130 1.87 -2.56 11.36
C ALA A 130 3.38 -2.41 11.08
N ARG A 131 4.20 -2.17 12.12
CA ARG A 131 5.66 -2.06 12.00
C ARG A 131 6.32 -3.36 11.57
N LEU A 132 5.86 -4.50 12.10
CA LEU A 132 6.39 -5.81 11.72
C LEU A 132 6.10 -6.13 10.25
N ARG A 133 4.89 -5.82 9.76
CA ARG A 133 4.57 -5.92 8.34
C ARG A 133 5.46 -5.01 7.49
N MET A 134 5.69 -3.78 7.93
CA MET A 134 6.56 -2.84 7.20
C MET A 134 8.01 -3.32 7.15
N ALA A 135 8.56 -3.81 8.26
CA ALA A 135 9.89 -4.40 8.28
C ALA A 135 10.00 -5.59 7.30
N THR A 136 8.96 -6.41 7.21
CA THR A 136 8.89 -7.52 6.25
C THR A 136 8.84 -7.03 4.79
N LEU A 137 8.04 -5.99 4.51
CA LEU A 137 7.98 -5.37 3.18
C LEU A 137 9.34 -4.84 2.75
N TYR A 138 10.02 -4.09 3.60
CA TYR A 138 11.35 -3.55 3.31
C TYR A 138 12.41 -4.62 3.15
N GLN A 139 12.35 -5.71 3.93
CA GLN A 139 13.26 -6.84 3.74
C GLN A 139 13.08 -7.48 2.36
N VAL A 140 11.83 -7.68 1.93
CA VAL A 140 11.55 -8.22 0.58
C VAL A 140 11.93 -7.21 -0.51
N ALA A 141 11.67 -5.92 -0.31
CA ALA A 141 12.05 -4.86 -1.24
C ALA A 141 13.57 -4.82 -1.43
N ALA A 142 14.34 -4.81 -0.34
CA ALA A 142 15.80 -4.82 -0.39
C ALA A 142 16.36 -6.06 -1.12
N ALA A 143 15.79 -7.23 -0.86
CA ALA A 143 16.20 -8.48 -1.52
C ALA A 143 15.88 -8.52 -3.03
N ASN A 144 15.01 -7.62 -3.51
CA ASN A 144 14.57 -7.58 -4.91
C ASN A 144 14.90 -6.25 -5.61
N ASN A 145 15.84 -5.46 -5.08
CA ASN A 145 16.16 -4.11 -5.58
C ASN A 145 14.91 -3.25 -5.80
N GLY A 146 13.95 -3.33 -4.88
CA GLY A 146 12.63 -2.73 -4.99
C GLY A 146 12.37 -1.61 -4.01
N ILE A 147 11.19 -1.04 -4.13
CA ILE A 147 10.63 -0.04 -3.21
C ILE A 147 9.32 -0.54 -2.59
N ALA A 148 9.04 -0.07 -1.38
CA ALA A 148 7.79 -0.36 -0.67
C ALA A 148 6.69 0.61 -1.12
N VAL A 149 5.57 0.05 -1.59
CA VAL A 149 4.40 0.82 -2.04
C VAL A 149 3.32 0.83 -0.97
N GLY A 150 2.88 2.02 -0.61
CA GLY A 150 1.82 2.24 0.38
C GLY A 150 0.41 2.07 -0.18
N THR A 151 -0.51 1.88 0.74
CA THR A 151 -1.94 1.68 0.47
C THR A 151 -2.83 2.69 1.16
N GLY A 152 -2.26 3.68 1.87
CA GLY A 152 -2.99 4.74 2.55
C GLY A 152 -3.68 5.67 1.57
N ASN A 153 -4.90 6.09 1.91
CA ASN A 153 -5.70 7.04 1.17
C ASN A 153 -5.81 8.38 1.92
N LYS A 154 -6.30 9.40 1.24
CA LYS A 154 -6.39 10.75 1.79
C LYS A 154 -7.26 10.86 3.06
N VAL A 155 -8.35 10.13 3.11
CA VAL A 155 -9.30 10.19 4.24
C VAL A 155 -8.69 9.55 5.47
N GLU A 156 -8.05 8.39 5.33
CA GLU A 156 -7.43 7.69 6.44
C GLU A 156 -6.21 8.42 6.97
N ASP A 157 -5.26 8.76 6.08
CA ASP A 157 -3.97 9.32 6.48
C ASP A 157 -4.06 10.78 6.91
N PHE A 158 -4.76 11.62 6.14
CA PHE A 158 -4.81 13.07 6.37
C PHE A 158 -6.13 13.57 6.98
N GLY A 159 -7.24 12.87 6.73
CA GLY A 159 -8.54 13.23 7.29
C GLY A 159 -8.69 12.78 8.74
N VAL A 160 -8.42 11.50 9.00
CA VAL A 160 -8.55 10.89 10.33
C VAL A 160 -7.22 10.80 11.05
N GLY A 161 -6.11 10.71 10.33
CA GLY A 161 -4.78 10.46 10.90
C GLY A 161 -4.60 9.01 11.36
N PHE A 162 -5.28 8.09 10.72
CA PHE A 162 -5.24 6.67 11.06
C PHE A 162 -4.11 5.95 10.32
N TYR A 163 -2.90 6.17 10.79
CA TYR A 163 -1.72 5.46 10.31
C TYR A 163 -0.70 5.24 11.43
N THR A 164 0.17 4.27 11.27
CA THR A 164 1.25 3.97 12.22
C THR A 164 2.58 4.51 11.69
N LYS A 165 3.21 5.42 12.45
CA LYS A 165 4.57 5.88 12.15
C LYS A 165 5.54 4.70 12.12
N TYR A 166 6.33 4.59 11.05
CA TYR A 166 7.22 3.44 10.75
C TYR A 166 6.50 2.11 10.50
N GLY A 167 5.16 2.12 10.44
CA GLY A 167 4.34 1.03 9.96
C GLY A 167 3.80 1.34 8.56
N ASP A 168 2.48 1.29 8.39
CA ASP A 168 1.79 1.62 7.14
C ASP A 168 2.07 3.04 6.62
N GLY A 169 2.39 4.01 7.50
CA GLY A 169 2.85 5.35 7.12
C GLY A 169 4.33 5.45 6.76
N GLY A 170 5.09 4.37 6.75
CA GLY A 170 6.54 4.36 6.52
C GLY A 170 6.98 3.82 5.16
N VAL A 171 6.25 4.08 4.09
CA VAL A 171 6.48 3.58 2.73
C VAL A 171 7.34 4.53 1.88
N ASP A 172 7.88 4.04 0.77
CA ASP A 172 8.66 4.85 -0.17
C ASP A 172 7.77 5.72 -1.05
N ILE A 173 6.63 5.19 -1.50
CA ILE A 173 5.62 5.92 -2.29
C ILE A 173 4.20 5.57 -1.84
N SER A 174 3.28 6.52 -1.95
CA SER A 174 1.85 6.37 -1.62
C SER A 174 0.98 6.76 -2.82
N PRO A 175 0.74 5.84 -3.76
CA PRO A 175 0.11 6.17 -5.05
C PRO A 175 -1.32 6.70 -4.95
N ILE A 176 -2.06 6.33 -3.92
CA ILE A 176 -3.45 6.74 -3.71
C ILE A 176 -3.64 7.73 -2.55
N ALA A 177 -2.55 8.29 -2.01
CA ALA A 177 -2.60 9.19 -0.85
C ALA A 177 -3.46 10.46 -1.07
N ASP A 178 -3.69 10.89 -2.31
CA ASP A 178 -4.58 12.01 -2.65
C ASP A 178 -5.96 11.56 -3.17
N CYS A 179 -6.27 10.27 -3.09
CA CYS A 179 -7.57 9.71 -3.44
C CYS A 179 -8.51 9.65 -2.21
N ASN A 180 -9.82 9.85 -2.48
CA ASN A 180 -10.88 9.68 -1.47
C ASN A 180 -11.50 8.30 -1.62
#